data_322bf1972e37e39007b0cd24a871163e
#
_entry.id   322bf1972e37e39007b0cd24a871163e
#
_cell.length_a   1.000
_cell.length_b   1.000
_cell.length_c   1.000
_cell.angle_alpha   90.00
_cell.angle_beta   90.00
_cell.angle_gamma   90.00
#
_symmetry.space_group_name_H-M   'P 1'
#
loop_
_entity.id
_entity.type
_entity.pdbx_description
1 polymer ?
#
loop_
_entity_poly.entity_id
_entity_poly.type
_entity_poly.pdbx_seq_one_letter_code
_entity_poly.pdbx_strand_id
1 'polypeptide(L)'
;MAEHLMCELSIPGRVGFQYPASDVPESKLPTEMLRDDLPLPEMAEIDVVRYFTKLSQLNHSVDTGFYPLGSCTMKYNPKINEEAARIPGFANLHPLQPVETAQGALAMMFHLQQWLSEIGGYRATSLQPAAGAHGELT
;
A
#
# COMPACT_ATOMS: atom_id res chain seq x y z
N MET A 1 23.33 3.11 -18.34
CA MET A 1 24.08 4.01 -17.41
C MET A 1 23.51 3.79 -16.03
N ALA A 2 24.35 3.71 -14.99
CA ALA A 2 23.88 3.62 -13.62
C ALA A 2 23.20 4.95 -13.23
N GLU A 3 22.04 4.86 -12.58
CA GLU A 3 21.38 6.04 -12.02
C GLU A 3 22.16 6.52 -10.80
N HIS A 4 22.22 7.84 -10.61
CA HIS A 4 22.81 8.44 -9.42
C HIS A 4 22.00 8.07 -8.16
N LEU A 5 22.69 7.98 -7.03
CA LEU A 5 22.02 7.85 -5.74
C LEU A 5 21.39 9.19 -5.32
N MET A 6 20.33 9.14 -4.53
CA MET A 6 19.68 10.37 -4.04
C MET A 6 20.63 11.28 -3.28
N CYS A 7 21.57 10.72 -2.51
CA CYS A 7 22.58 11.49 -1.80
C CYS A 7 23.54 12.26 -2.74
N GLU A 8 23.76 11.74 -3.95
CA GLU A 8 24.59 12.41 -4.97
C GLU A 8 23.83 13.56 -5.67
N LEU A 9 22.49 13.54 -5.57
CA LEU A 9 21.61 14.56 -6.15
C LEU A 9 21.20 15.62 -5.13
N SER A 10 21.64 15.48 -3.88
CA SER A 10 21.32 16.41 -2.79
C SER A 10 21.89 17.81 -3.07
N ILE A 11 21.06 18.83 -2.85
CA ILE A 11 21.45 20.22 -2.95
C ILE A 11 21.04 20.92 -1.66
N PRO A 12 22.01 21.46 -0.90
CA PRO A 12 21.73 22.12 0.38
C PRO A 12 20.65 23.20 0.27
N GLY A 13 19.71 23.19 1.21
CA GLY A 13 18.59 24.13 1.29
C GLY A 13 17.37 23.76 0.45
N ARG A 14 17.41 22.66 -0.33
CA ARG A 14 16.20 22.16 -0.99
C ARG A 14 15.31 21.38 -0.03
N VAL A 15 14.01 21.71 0.01
CA VAL A 15 13.01 21.08 0.87
C VAL A 15 11.88 20.54 0.02
N GLY A 16 11.62 19.24 0.13
CA GLY A 16 10.51 18.59 -0.55
C GLY A 16 9.21 18.59 0.26
N PHE A 17 9.32 18.47 1.58
CA PHE A 17 8.20 18.43 2.50
C PHE A 17 8.61 19.01 3.86
N GLN A 18 7.74 19.75 4.48
CA GLN A 18 7.90 20.23 5.86
C GLN A 18 6.85 19.54 6.73
N TYR A 19 7.30 18.89 7.78
CA TYR A 19 6.39 18.35 8.78
C TYR A 19 5.67 19.50 9.51
N PRO A 20 4.38 19.32 9.85
CA PRO A 20 3.70 20.27 10.73
C PRO A 20 4.46 20.36 12.06
N ALA A 21 4.32 21.51 12.74
CA ALA A 21 4.85 21.65 14.08
C ALA A 21 4.26 20.56 15.00
N SER A 22 5.09 20.05 15.92
CA SER A 22 4.62 19.08 16.90
C SER A 22 3.54 19.72 17.80
N ASP A 23 2.43 19.03 17.96
CA ASP A 23 1.34 19.40 18.86
C ASP A 23 1.39 18.69 20.21
N VAL A 24 2.46 17.90 20.43
CA VAL A 24 2.75 17.18 21.67
C VAL A 24 4.06 17.70 22.29
N PRO A 25 4.20 17.65 23.63
CA PRO A 25 5.47 17.99 24.28
C PRO A 25 6.62 17.13 23.78
N GLU A 26 7.73 17.75 23.43
CA GLU A 26 8.93 17.03 23.05
C GLU A 26 9.59 16.34 24.24
N SER A 27 9.86 15.04 24.12
CA SER A 27 10.66 14.29 25.05
C SER A 27 12.13 14.44 24.70
N LYS A 28 12.94 14.86 25.67
CA LYS A 28 14.41 14.90 25.50
C LYS A 28 14.97 13.49 25.57
N LEU A 29 15.53 13.04 24.46
CA LEU A 29 16.28 11.78 24.43
C LEU A 29 17.69 11.99 24.98
N PRO A 30 18.29 10.98 25.66
CA PRO A 30 19.69 11.01 26.04
C PRO A 30 20.58 11.26 24.81
N THR A 31 21.57 12.14 24.96
CA THR A 31 22.43 12.56 23.84
C THR A 31 23.19 11.39 23.22
N GLU A 32 23.54 10.40 24.03
CA GLU A 32 24.22 9.18 23.61
C GLU A 32 23.36 8.26 22.71
N MET A 33 22.04 8.49 22.68
CA MET A 33 21.11 7.78 21.81
C MET A 33 20.85 8.52 20.49
N LEU A 34 21.37 9.73 20.35
CA LEU A 34 21.19 10.55 19.16
C LEU A 34 22.38 10.39 18.22
N ARG A 35 22.13 10.42 16.93
CA ARG A 35 23.20 10.55 15.91
C ARG A 35 23.52 12.03 15.73
N ASP A 36 24.81 12.32 15.65
CA ASP A 36 25.28 13.70 15.43
C ASP A 36 24.98 14.22 14.03
N ASP A 37 24.88 13.29 13.06
CA ASP A 37 24.55 13.61 11.67
C ASP A 37 23.50 12.64 11.11
N LEU A 38 22.65 13.17 10.27
CA LEU A 38 21.71 12.41 9.46
C LEU A 38 21.96 12.78 8.00
N PRO A 39 22.73 11.97 7.24
CA PRO A 39 23.06 12.28 5.84
C PRO A 39 21.84 12.04 4.94
N LEU A 40 20.73 12.71 5.24
CA LEU A 40 19.53 12.69 4.43
C LEU A 40 19.69 13.64 3.24
N PRO A 41 19.27 13.25 2.03
CA PRO A 41 19.36 14.11 0.86
C PRO A 41 18.35 15.27 0.97
N GLU A 42 18.85 16.47 0.70
CA GLU A 42 18.02 17.67 0.58
C GLU A 42 17.58 17.83 -0.88
N MET A 43 16.30 17.59 -1.15
CA MET A 43 15.73 17.54 -2.50
C MET A 43 14.37 18.22 -2.53
N ALA A 44 14.05 18.85 -3.66
CA ALA A 44 12.69 19.32 -3.91
C ALA A 44 11.75 18.16 -4.25
N GLU A 45 10.45 18.31 -4.00
CA GLU A 45 9.43 17.29 -4.29
C GLU A 45 9.54 16.78 -5.75
N ILE A 46 9.69 17.68 -6.71
CA ILE A 46 9.78 17.31 -8.13
C ILE A 46 11.00 16.44 -8.44
N ASP A 47 12.13 16.66 -7.76
CA ASP A 47 13.33 15.86 -7.95
C ASP A 47 13.13 14.45 -7.40
N VAL A 48 12.48 14.32 -6.24
CA VAL A 48 12.12 13.04 -5.62
C VAL A 48 11.17 12.26 -6.53
N VAL A 49 10.09 12.89 -7.00
CA VAL A 49 9.11 12.25 -7.88
C VAL A 49 9.77 11.76 -9.17
N ARG A 50 10.59 12.61 -9.81
CA ARG A 50 11.29 12.24 -11.04
C ARG A 50 12.30 11.12 -10.82
N TYR A 51 13.01 11.13 -9.71
CA TYR A 51 13.97 10.09 -9.36
C TYR A 51 13.27 8.72 -9.24
N PHE A 52 12.24 8.62 -8.42
CA PHE A 52 11.52 7.36 -8.24
C PHE A 52 10.74 6.93 -9.47
N THR A 53 10.23 7.87 -10.28
CA THR A 53 9.60 7.54 -11.57
C THR A 53 10.60 6.88 -12.52
N LYS A 54 11.82 7.41 -12.61
CA LYS A 54 12.90 6.77 -13.42
C LYS A 54 13.24 5.38 -12.89
N LEU A 55 13.42 5.23 -11.58
CA LEU A 55 13.71 3.92 -10.98
C LEU A 55 12.59 2.91 -11.24
N SER A 56 11.35 3.33 -11.15
CA SER A 56 10.20 2.46 -11.42
C SER A 56 10.19 1.92 -12.85
N GLN A 57 10.69 2.70 -13.80
CA GLN A 57 10.79 2.30 -15.21
C GLN A 57 11.88 1.26 -15.47
N LEU A 58 12.82 1.09 -14.55
CA LEU A 58 13.87 0.04 -14.62
C LEU A 58 13.34 -1.32 -14.15
N ASN A 59 12.18 -1.37 -13.57
CA ASN A 59 11.54 -2.59 -13.09
C ASN A 59 10.22 -2.83 -13.83
N HIS A 60 9.73 -4.07 -13.75
CA HIS A 60 8.43 -4.41 -14.32
C HIS A 60 7.29 -3.78 -13.53
N SER A 61 6.28 -3.27 -14.25
CA SER A 61 5.05 -2.73 -13.67
C SER A 61 3.84 -3.30 -14.39
N VAL A 62 2.82 -3.67 -13.63
CA VAL A 62 1.54 -4.14 -14.19
C VAL A 62 0.76 -3.04 -14.90
N ASP A 63 1.10 -1.76 -14.66
CA ASP A 63 0.54 -0.63 -15.38
C ASP A 63 1.16 -0.44 -16.76
N THR A 64 2.36 -0.96 -16.98
CA THR A 64 3.09 -0.82 -18.26
C THR A 64 3.14 -2.10 -19.08
N GLY A 65 2.82 -3.26 -18.48
CA GLY A 65 2.87 -4.51 -19.19
C GLY A 65 2.25 -5.68 -18.44
N PHE A 66 2.02 -6.76 -19.17
CA PHE A 66 1.47 -7.99 -18.61
C PHE A 66 2.47 -8.70 -17.71
N TYR A 67 2.05 -9.09 -16.51
CA TYR A 67 2.89 -9.86 -15.58
C TYR A 67 2.68 -11.36 -15.77
N PRO A 68 3.71 -12.12 -16.17
CA PRO A 68 3.54 -13.49 -16.66
C PRO A 68 3.39 -14.55 -15.57
N LEU A 69 3.63 -14.23 -14.28
CA LEU A 69 3.56 -15.19 -13.19
C LEU A 69 2.13 -15.41 -12.70
N GLY A 70 1.77 -16.67 -12.42
CA GLY A 70 0.42 -17.07 -12.05
C GLY A 70 0.10 -16.97 -10.56
N SER A 71 1.02 -17.37 -9.69
CA SER A 71 0.76 -17.63 -8.27
C SER A 71 0.76 -16.39 -7.35
N CYS A 72 1.12 -15.22 -7.86
CA CYS A 72 1.15 -13.99 -7.07
C CYS A 72 -0.05 -13.08 -7.37
N THR A 73 -0.31 -12.15 -6.46
CA THR A 73 -1.39 -11.14 -6.57
C THR A 73 -1.08 -10.01 -7.55
N MET A 74 0.09 -10.02 -8.21
CA MET A 74 0.52 -8.99 -9.14
C MET A 74 -0.26 -9.01 -10.46
N LYS A 75 -1.56 -8.85 -10.42
CA LYS A 75 -2.43 -8.63 -11.57
C LYS A 75 -2.84 -7.16 -11.60
N TYR A 76 -3.21 -6.68 -12.78
CA TYR A 76 -3.75 -5.34 -12.89
C TYR A 76 -5.02 -5.23 -12.04
N ASN A 77 -5.02 -4.28 -11.11
CA ASN A 77 -6.19 -3.93 -10.33
C ASN A 77 -6.80 -2.65 -10.89
N PRO A 78 -8.05 -2.67 -11.38
CA PRO A 78 -8.72 -1.47 -11.84
C PRO A 78 -8.65 -0.34 -10.81
N LYS A 79 -8.24 0.86 -11.23
CA LYS A 79 -8.00 1.99 -10.28
C LYS A 79 -9.23 2.36 -9.47
N ILE A 80 -10.43 2.14 -10.02
CA ILE A 80 -11.70 2.36 -9.31
C ILE A 80 -11.82 1.50 -8.03
N ASN A 81 -11.15 0.34 -7.99
CA ASN A 81 -11.19 -0.53 -6.80
C ASN A 81 -10.53 0.14 -5.59
N GLU A 82 -9.49 0.94 -5.82
CA GLU A 82 -8.82 1.71 -4.76
C GLU A 82 -9.73 2.79 -4.18
N GLU A 83 -10.52 3.44 -5.02
CA GLU A 83 -11.49 4.44 -4.58
C GLU A 83 -12.65 3.77 -3.83
N ALA A 84 -13.17 2.66 -4.36
CA ALA A 84 -14.22 1.90 -3.70
C ALA A 84 -13.80 1.39 -2.32
N ALA A 85 -12.57 0.89 -2.18
CA ALA A 85 -12.04 0.41 -0.92
C ALA A 85 -11.90 1.52 0.15
N ARG A 86 -11.76 2.78 -0.28
CA ARG A 86 -11.65 3.95 0.62
C ARG A 86 -12.99 4.54 1.05
N ILE A 87 -14.11 4.07 0.52
CA ILE A 87 -15.44 4.55 0.94
C ILE A 87 -15.57 4.36 2.45
N PRO A 88 -15.87 5.42 3.23
CA PRO A 88 -15.86 5.35 4.69
C PRO A 88 -16.75 4.25 5.28
N GLY A 89 -17.87 3.93 4.62
CA GLY A 89 -18.76 2.84 5.03
C GLY A 89 -18.13 1.45 4.96
N PHE A 90 -17.03 1.27 4.22
CA PHE A 90 -16.25 0.04 4.18
C PHE A 90 -14.94 0.18 4.97
N ALA A 91 -14.20 1.27 4.75
CA ALA A 91 -12.87 1.44 5.32
C ALA A 91 -12.87 1.60 6.85
N ASN A 92 -13.94 2.16 7.43
CA ASN A 92 -14.05 2.44 8.85
C ASN A 92 -14.80 1.35 9.64
N LEU A 93 -15.05 0.18 9.04
CA LEU A 93 -15.66 -0.94 9.75
C LEU A 93 -14.71 -1.51 10.79
N HIS A 94 -15.22 -1.77 11.98
CA HIS A 94 -14.47 -2.45 13.03
C HIS A 94 -14.91 -3.92 13.15
N PRO A 95 -13.98 -4.90 13.28
CA PRO A 95 -14.31 -6.32 13.34
C PRO A 95 -15.27 -6.71 14.46
N LEU A 96 -15.26 -5.96 15.57
CA LEU A 96 -16.07 -6.21 16.76
C LEU A 96 -17.29 -5.28 16.87
N GLN A 97 -17.61 -4.50 15.83
CA GLN A 97 -18.83 -3.68 15.88
C GLN A 97 -20.09 -4.56 15.81
N PRO A 98 -21.25 -4.06 16.28
CA PRO A 98 -22.50 -4.81 16.21
C PRO A 98 -22.84 -5.21 14.77
N VAL A 99 -23.21 -6.47 14.59
CA VAL A 99 -23.51 -7.08 13.27
C VAL A 99 -24.57 -6.28 12.49
N GLU A 100 -25.51 -5.70 13.18
CA GLU A 100 -26.60 -4.90 12.61
C GLU A 100 -26.06 -3.66 11.84
N THR A 101 -24.88 -3.18 12.22
CA THR A 101 -24.24 -2.02 11.59
C THR A 101 -23.35 -2.38 10.41
N ALA A 102 -23.11 -3.67 10.16
CA ALA A 102 -22.20 -4.17 9.12
C ALA A 102 -22.92 -4.94 7.99
N GLN A 103 -24.26 -4.86 7.92
CA GLN A 103 -25.07 -5.69 7.01
C GLN A 103 -24.70 -5.51 5.53
N GLY A 104 -24.34 -4.30 5.09
CA GLY A 104 -23.93 -4.06 3.70
C GLY A 104 -22.61 -4.78 3.34
N ALA A 105 -21.63 -4.76 4.23
CA ALA A 105 -20.36 -5.46 4.02
C ALA A 105 -20.56 -6.99 4.03
N LEU A 106 -21.37 -7.49 4.96
CA LEU A 106 -21.71 -8.92 5.04
C LEU A 106 -22.46 -9.40 3.79
N ALA A 107 -23.39 -8.62 3.27
CA ALA A 107 -24.10 -8.93 2.02
C ALA A 107 -23.13 -8.96 0.83
N MET A 108 -22.22 -8.02 0.73
CA MET A 108 -21.17 -8.00 -0.31
C MET A 108 -20.30 -9.27 -0.25
N MET A 109 -19.83 -9.65 0.93
CA MET A 109 -19.04 -10.87 1.13
C MET A 109 -19.84 -12.13 0.77
N PHE A 110 -21.09 -12.20 1.17
CA PHE A 110 -21.97 -13.32 0.85
C PHE A 110 -22.15 -13.48 -0.67
N HIS A 111 -22.46 -12.40 -1.37
CA HIS A 111 -22.59 -12.45 -2.83
C HIS A 111 -21.28 -12.82 -3.52
N LEU A 112 -20.14 -12.31 -3.04
CA LEU A 112 -18.85 -12.68 -3.59
C LEU A 112 -18.57 -14.18 -3.43
N GLN A 113 -18.86 -14.77 -2.28
CA GLN A 113 -18.72 -16.22 -2.09
C GLN A 113 -19.60 -17.02 -3.07
N GLN A 114 -20.83 -16.58 -3.30
CA GLN A 114 -21.73 -17.23 -4.25
C GLN A 114 -21.21 -17.13 -5.68
N TRP A 115 -20.77 -15.94 -6.12
CA TRP A 115 -20.22 -15.75 -7.46
C TRP A 115 -18.96 -16.56 -7.70
N LEU A 116 -18.06 -16.61 -6.73
CA LEU A 116 -16.85 -17.42 -6.83
C LEU A 116 -17.16 -18.91 -6.87
N SER A 117 -18.13 -19.38 -6.11
CA SER A 117 -18.59 -20.76 -6.15
C SER A 117 -19.18 -21.12 -7.52
N GLU A 118 -20.02 -20.25 -8.08
CA GLU A 118 -20.62 -20.46 -9.40
C GLU A 118 -19.58 -20.46 -10.52
N ILE A 119 -18.67 -19.46 -10.54
CA ILE A 119 -17.60 -19.35 -11.54
C ILE A 119 -16.65 -20.55 -11.48
N GLY A 120 -16.29 -20.98 -10.26
CA GLY A 120 -15.34 -22.08 -10.04
C GLY A 120 -15.97 -23.46 -10.12
N GLY A 121 -17.30 -23.58 -10.16
CA GLY A 121 -18.01 -24.85 -10.08
C GLY A 121 -17.87 -25.52 -8.70
N TYR A 122 -17.68 -24.75 -7.63
CA TYR A 122 -17.50 -25.24 -6.27
C TYR A 122 -18.82 -25.28 -5.50
N ARG A 123 -18.92 -26.23 -4.58
CA ARG A 123 -20.06 -26.32 -3.66
C ARG A 123 -20.12 -25.13 -2.69
N ALA A 124 -18.98 -24.64 -2.27
CA ALA A 124 -18.85 -23.51 -1.35
C ALA A 124 -17.47 -22.85 -1.50
N THR A 125 -17.38 -21.57 -1.14
CA THR A 125 -16.14 -20.78 -1.14
C THR A 125 -16.00 -20.07 0.19
N SER A 126 -14.79 -20.03 0.73
CA SER A 126 -14.43 -19.23 1.90
C SER A 126 -13.60 -18.03 1.47
N LEU A 127 -13.85 -16.85 2.06
CA LEU A 127 -13.05 -15.64 1.88
C LEU A 127 -12.02 -15.42 2.99
N GLN A 128 -11.86 -16.40 3.90
CA GLN A 128 -10.97 -16.26 5.07
C GLN A 128 -9.47 -16.36 4.75
N PRO A 129 -9.00 -17.20 3.82
CA PRO A 129 -7.59 -17.27 3.50
C PRO A 129 -7.02 -15.94 3.04
N ALA A 130 -5.96 -15.45 3.70
CA ALA A 130 -5.36 -14.16 3.41
C ALA A 130 -4.36 -14.19 2.23
N ALA A 131 -3.88 -15.37 1.86
CA ALA A 131 -2.94 -15.58 0.76
C ALA A 131 -3.05 -17.01 0.20
N GLY A 132 -2.43 -17.27 -0.96
CA GLY A 132 -2.42 -18.57 -1.61
C GLY A 132 -1.96 -19.70 -0.70
N ALA A 133 -0.83 -19.55 -0.01
CA ALA A 133 -0.31 -20.52 0.93
C ALA A 133 -1.27 -20.82 2.10
N HIS A 134 -2.03 -19.82 2.56
CA HIS A 134 -3.07 -20.02 3.56
C HIS A 134 -4.26 -20.83 2.98
N GLY A 135 -4.62 -20.58 1.73
CA GLY A 135 -5.65 -21.36 1.03
C GLY A 135 -5.24 -22.81 0.79
N GLU A 136 -3.95 -23.08 0.60
CA GLU A 136 -3.42 -24.43 0.48
C GLU A 136 -3.40 -25.20 1.82
N LEU A 137 -3.22 -24.48 2.93
CA LEU A 137 -3.23 -25.04 4.28
C LEU A 137 -4.63 -25.38 4.76
N THR A 138 -5.65 -24.68 4.32
CA THR A 138 -7.05 -24.82 4.77
C THR A 138 -7.74 -25.98 4.10
#